data_ad7244337f377a96d9292c1b0e138303
#
_entry.id   ad7244337f377a96d9292c1b0e138303
#
_cell.length_a   1.000
_cell.length_b   1.000
_cell.length_c   1.000
_cell.angle_alpha   90.00
_cell.angle_beta   90.00
_cell.angle_gamma   90.00
#
_symmetry.space_group_name_H-M   'P 1'
#
loop_
_entity.id
_entity.type
_entity.pdbx_description
1 polymer ?
#
loop_
_entity_poly.entity_id
_entity_poly.type
_entity_poly.pdbx_seq_one_letter_code
_entity_poly.pdbx_strand_id
1 'polypeptide(L)'
;MSKYLFNTLLFLYLNQVGFAETNSYDKDVNAIKNLCGCFEVDFKYKETFSPNKKYKLKDTYVNEALEWVSYEPQTDGSIQMQHILILDESSIVKHWREEWSFENSTIYTYNKDYHWKSTPLKSENIKNTWTQKVFEVDDRPQYDGVATFTYFDGKTLWQSNSDAPLPRREYSTRSDYNVLNRLNRLYISDTGYLHEQDNKKITRQAAAIDTLITEEKGYNMYRKVDENKCKAGIDWWNINKLFWLDVRAVWNEILPSQTELKVNRIVEGKTLHDKLFAMNLLLINDKKYNSEKAKKEIRKTITEHLV
;
A
#
# COMPACT_ATOMS: atom_id res chain seq x y z
N MET A 1 -4.97 60.67 62.11
CA MET A 1 -5.46 59.26 62.05
C MET A 1 -5.36 58.76 60.60
N SER A 2 -4.25 58.10 60.28
CA SER A 2 -3.98 57.58 58.91
C SER A 2 -4.29 56.10 58.89
N LYS A 3 -5.17 55.67 58.00
CA LYS A 3 -5.50 54.24 57.73
C LYS A 3 -4.66 53.78 56.58
N TYR A 4 -3.75 52.83 56.83
CA TYR A 4 -3.01 52.13 55.78
C TYR A 4 -3.90 50.92 55.33
N LEU A 5 -4.28 50.94 54.06
CA LEU A 5 -4.84 49.75 53.38
C LEU A 5 -3.69 48.86 52.88
N PHE A 6 -3.61 47.64 53.39
CA PHE A 6 -2.69 46.63 52.89
C PHE A 6 -3.40 45.87 51.74
N ASN A 7 -2.96 46.10 50.49
CA ASN A 7 -3.40 45.32 49.34
C ASN A 7 -2.50 44.08 49.22
N THR A 8 -3.05 42.92 49.54
CA THR A 8 -2.39 41.62 49.34
C THR A 8 -2.67 41.17 47.92
N LEU A 9 -1.68 41.26 47.03
CA LEU A 9 -1.73 40.69 45.69
C LEU A 9 -1.49 39.17 45.80
N LEU A 10 -2.53 38.37 45.54
CA LEU A 10 -2.44 36.94 45.46
C LEU A 10 -1.98 36.55 44.03
N PHE A 11 -0.70 36.18 43.88
CA PHE A 11 -0.18 35.63 42.63
C PHE A 11 -0.65 34.19 42.49
N LEU A 12 -1.65 33.94 41.63
CA LEU A 12 -2.01 32.62 41.13
C LEU A 12 -0.95 32.16 40.13
N TYR A 13 -0.06 31.25 40.54
CA TYR A 13 0.78 30.49 39.64
C TYR A 13 -0.09 29.48 38.89
N LEU A 14 -0.51 29.81 37.67
CA LEU A 14 -1.02 28.85 36.72
C LEU A 14 0.15 27.97 36.26
N ASN A 15 0.27 26.79 36.83
CA ASN A 15 1.09 25.73 36.25
C ASN A 15 0.50 25.40 34.89
N GLN A 16 1.03 25.94 33.81
CA GLN A 16 0.84 25.46 32.47
C GLN A 16 1.50 24.07 32.40
N VAL A 17 0.71 23.01 32.53
CA VAL A 17 1.11 21.69 32.10
C VAL A 17 1.25 21.79 30.60
N GLY A 18 2.48 22.03 30.14
CA GLY A 18 2.81 21.96 28.72
C GLY A 18 2.58 20.53 28.25
N PHE A 19 1.44 20.29 27.60
CA PHE A 19 1.31 19.14 26.72
C PHE A 19 2.38 19.33 25.64
N ALA A 20 3.42 18.50 25.69
CA ALA A 20 4.36 18.42 24.56
C ALA A 20 3.49 18.14 23.32
N GLU A 21 3.43 19.08 22.40
CA GLU A 21 2.87 18.82 21.07
C GLU A 21 3.69 17.68 20.50
N THR A 22 3.09 16.49 20.46
CA THR A 22 3.66 15.37 19.71
C THR A 22 3.85 15.87 18.28
N ASN A 23 5.09 15.80 17.78
CA ASN A 23 5.43 16.18 16.42
C ASN A 23 4.43 15.51 15.46
N SER A 24 3.94 16.22 14.46
CA SER A 24 3.00 15.66 13.48
C SER A 24 3.55 14.40 12.83
N TYR A 25 4.85 14.33 12.59
CA TYR A 25 5.57 13.16 12.09
C TYR A 25 5.38 11.92 12.99
N ASP A 26 5.52 12.05 14.31
CA ASP A 26 5.37 10.93 15.24
C ASP A 26 3.91 10.41 15.28
N LYS A 27 2.94 11.31 15.13
CA LYS A 27 1.52 10.94 15.01
C LYS A 27 1.27 10.16 13.72
N ASP A 28 1.87 10.60 12.62
CA ASP A 28 1.74 9.95 11.32
C ASP A 28 2.39 8.55 11.34
N VAL A 29 3.59 8.42 11.92
CA VAL A 29 4.27 7.12 12.10
C VAL A 29 3.41 6.17 12.95
N ASN A 30 2.77 6.66 14.02
CA ASN A 30 1.86 5.84 14.83
C ASN A 30 0.60 5.45 14.04
N ALA A 31 0.06 6.33 13.20
CA ALA A 31 -1.05 6.01 12.32
C ALA A 31 -0.68 4.89 11.32
N ILE A 32 0.49 4.99 10.68
CA ILE A 32 1.00 3.94 9.78
C ILE A 32 1.21 2.62 10.55
N LYS A 33 1.76 2.67 11.77
CA LYS A 33 1.93 1.48 12.61
C LYS A 33 0.59 0.82 12.97
N ASN A 34 -0.49 1.58 13.09
CA ASN A 34 -1.82 1.03 13.35
C ASN A 34 -2.43 0.27 12.15
N LEU A 35 -1.86 0.43 10.94
CA LEU A 35 -2.19 -0.41 9.78
C LEU A 35 -1.53 -1.80 9.85
N CYS A 36 -0.67 -2.07 10.84
CA CYS A 36 0.07 -3.31 11.00
C CYS A 36 -0.50 -4.18 12.12
N GLY A 37 -0.27 -5.50 12.01
CA GLY A 37 -0.71 -6.50 12.96
C GLY A 37 -1.54 -7.61 12.31
N CYS A 38 -2.35 -8.31 13.10
CA CYS A 38 -3.23 -9.37 12.65
C CYS A 38 -4.67 -8.85 12.53
N PHE A 39 -5.32 -9.12 11.38
CA PHE A 39 -6.65 -8.60 11.07
C PHE A 39 -7.56 -9.68 10.49
N GLU A 40 -8.81 -9.68 10.93
CA GLU A 40 -9.92 -10.23 10.16
C GLU A 40 -10.38 -9.16 9.17
N VAL A 41 -10.44 -9.51 7.88
CA VAL A 41 -10.71 -8.55 6.80
C VAL A 41 -11.93 -8.95 6.00
N ASP A 42 -12.88 -8.02 5.87
CA ASP A 42 -13.98 -8.11 4.90
C ASP A 42 -13.61 -7.31 3.66
N PHE A 43 -13.62 -7.94 2.51
CA PHE A 43 -13.47 -7.30 1.20
C PHE A 43 -14.83 -7.21 0.51
N LYS A 44 -15.30 -5.99 0.23
CA LYS A 44 -16.58 -5.75 -0.46
C LYS A 44 -16.40 -4.75 -1.58
N TYR A 45 -16.83 -5.12 -2.79
CA TYR A 45 -16.80 -4.23 -3.97
C TYR A 45 -18.12 -4.29 -4.71
N LYS A 46 -18.63 -3.12 -5.08
CA LYS A 46 -19.91 -2.98 -5.78
C LYS A 46 -19.80 -1.93 -6.88
N GLU A 47 -20.09 -2.32 -8.13
CA GLU A 47 -20.31 -1.34 -9.18
C GLU A 47 -21.61 -0.58 -8.91
N THR A 48 -21.57 0.76 -9.00
CA THR A 48 -22.66 1.64 -8.56
C THR A 48 -23.28 2.47 -9.67
N PHE A 49 -22.51 2.77 -10.72
CA PHE A 49 -22.95 3.61 -11.81
C PHE A 49 -22.22 3.28 -13.10
N SER A 50 -22.90 3.41 -14.25
CA SER A 50 -22.28 3.49 -15.58
C SER A 50 -23.01 4.54 -16.43
N PRO A 51 -22.28 5.37 -17.19
CA PRO A 51 -22.89 6.30 -18.13
C PRO A 51 -23.57 5.60 -19.31
N ASN A 52 -23.16 4.37 -19.62
CA ASN A 52 -23.79 3.55 -20.64
C ASN A 52 -25.00 2.80 -20.08
N LYS A 53 -26.20 3.22 -20.45
CA LYS A 53 -27.47 2.62 -20.00
C LYS A 53 -27.63 1.13 -20.37
N LYS A 54 -26.87 0.61 -21.34
CA LYS A 54 -26.86 -0.82 -21.73
C LYS A 54 -25.86 -1.65 -20.93
N TYR A 55 -24.97 -1.01 -20.16
CA TYR A 55 -24.01 -1.70 -19.31
C TYR A 55 -24.74 -2.37 -18.14
N LYS A 56 -24.48 -3.63 -17.92
CA LYS A 56 -24.96 -4.36 -16.75
C LYS A 56 -23.92 -4.31 -15.65
N LEU A 57 -24.24 -3.62 -14.56
CA LEU A 57 -23.38 -3.57 -13.37
C LEU A 57 -23.10 -5.00 -12.90
N LYS A 58 -21.84 -5.25 -12.52
CA LYS A 58 -21.41 -6.55 -12.00
C LYS A 58 -21.97 -6.78 -10.60
N ASP A 59 -22.14 -8.05 -10.25
CA ASP A 59 -22.56 -8.46 -8.92
C ASP A 59 -21.56 -7.98 -7.84
N THR A 60 -22.06 -7.84 -6.64
CA THR A 60 -21.23 -7.47 -5.50
C THR A 60 -20.20 -8.57 -5.24
N TYR A 61 -18.92 -8.20 -5.26
CA TYR A 61 -17.85 -9.07 -4.81
C TYR A 61 -17.77 -9.00 -3.28
N VAL A 62 -17.80 -10.15 -2.62
CA VAL A 62 -17.62 -10.28 -1.17
C VAL A 62 -16.61 -11.40 -0.93
N ASN A 63 -15.63 -11.14 -0.09
CA ASN A 63 -14.69 -12.14 0.40
C ASN A 63 -14.24 -11.79 1.81
N GLU A 64 -13.77 -12.76 2.56
CA GLU A 64 -13.22 -12.61 3.90
C GLU A 64 -11.86 -13.30 3.96
N ALA A 65 -10.97 -12.77 4.78
CA ALA A 65 -9.66 -13.38 5.00
C ALA A 65 -9.11 -13.02 6.37
N LEU A 66 -8.17 -13.81 6.84
CA LEU A 66 -7.24 -13.43 7.89
C LEU A 66 -5.98 -12.90 7.21
N GLU A 67 -5.52 -11.71 7.60
CA GLU A 67 -4.34 -11.07 7.03
C GLU A 67 -3.41 -10.56 8.13
N TRP A 68 -2.14 -10.91 8.01
CA TRP A 68 -1.10 -10.33 8.83
C TRP A 68 -0.32 -9.29 8.05
N VAL A 69 -0.06 -8.14 8.69
CA VAL A 69 0.68 -7.03 8.09
C VAL A 69 1.92 -6.75 8.94
N SER A 70 3.12 -6.92 8.35
CA SER A 70 4.39 -6.64 9.02
C SER A 70 4.62 -5.14 9.19
N TYR A 71 5.39 -4.76 10.22
CA TYR A 71 5.91 -3.41 10.41
C TYR A 71 7.43 -3.44 10.36
N GLU A 72 8.02 -2.86 9.32
CA GLU A 72 9.46 -2.94 9.06
C GLU A 72 10.05 -1.54 8.80
N PRO A 73 10.37 -0.74 9.86
CA PRO A 73 11.01 0.56 9.69
C PRO A 73 12.42 0.40 9.10
N GLN A 74 12.75 1.26 8.15
CA GLN A 74 14.01 1.26 7.43
C GLN A 74 14.96 2.36 7.98
N THR A 75 16.24 2.24 7.69
CA THR A 75 17.28 3.19 8.13
C THR A 75 17.17 4.57 7.48
N ASP A 76 16.51 4.67 6.33
CA ASP A 76 16.24 5.94 5.62
C ASP A 76 14.97 6.64 6.10
N GLY A 77 14.30 6.11 7.15
CA GLY A 77 13.07 6.63 7.72
C GLY A 77 11.80 6.19 6.98
N SER A 78 11.91 5.39 5.92
CA SER A 78 10.73 4.78 5.30
C SER A 78 10.23 3.60 6.14
N ILE A 79 8.97 3.21 5.93
CA ILE A 79 8.32 2.11 6.63
C ILE A 79 7.81 1.13 5.57
N GLN A 80 8.32 -0.09 5.59
CA GLN A 80 7.83 -1.17 4.73
C GLN A 80 6.83 -2.05 5.48
N MET A 81 5.82 -2.51 4.75
CA MET A 81 4.76 -3.36 5.26
C MET A 81 4.51 -4.49 4.27
N GLN A 82 4.53 -5.72 4.74
CA GLN A 82 4.19 -6.89 3.93
C GLN A 82 2.86 -7.47 4.39
N HIS A 83 1.93 -7.58 3.48
CA HIS A 83 0.64 -8.24 3.69
C HIS A 83 0.76 -9.74 3.40
N ILE A 84 0.30 -10.57 4.32
CA ILE A 84 0.28 -12.04 4.21
C ILE A 84 -1.14 -12.51 4.45
N LEU A 85 -1.77 -13.07 3.42
CA LEU A 85 -3.08 -13.70 3.52
C LEU A 85 -2.96 -15.12 4.07
N ILE A 86 -3.80 -15.45 5.02
CA ILE A 86 -3.90 -16.74 5.67
C ILE A 86 -5.27 -17.31 5.33
N LEU A 87 -5.32 -18.22 4.36
CA LEU A 87 -6.56 -18.86 3.95
C LEU A 87 -6.89 -20.04 4.88
N ASP A 88 -5.86 -20.78 5.29
CA ASP A 88 -5.87 -21.80 6.33
C ASP A 88 -4.43 -22.02 6.84
N GLU A 89 -4.21 -22.95 7.78
CA GLU A 89 -2.89 -23.23 8.36
C GLU A 89 -1.81 -23.64 7.35
N SER A 90 -2.22 -24.20 6.19
CA SER A 90 -1.35 -24.72 5.13
C SER A 90 -1.31 -23.84 3.88
N SER A 91 -2.28 -22.95 3.74
CA SER A 91 -2.49 -22.12 2.55
C SER A 91 -2.22 -20.66 2.84
N ILE A 92 -0.93 -20.30 2.81
CA ILE A 92 -0.43 -18.94 3.05
C ILE A 92 -0.03 -18.29 1.73
N VAL A 93 -0.45 -17.06 1.52
CA VAL A 93 -0.17 -16.30 0.30
C VAL A 93 0.53 -14.98 0.64
N LYS A 94 1.76 -14.80 0.08
CA LYS A 94 2.33 -13.45 0.04
C LYS A 94 1.42 -12.58 -0.80
N HIS A 95 0.86 -11.57 -0.17
CA HIS A 95 -0.01 -10.61 -0.82
C HIS A 95 0.79 -9.40 -1.29
N TRP A 96 0.18 -8.26 -1.47
CA TRP A 96 0.81 -6.99 -1.82
C TRP A 96 1.68 -6.45 -0.68
N ARG A 97 2.49 -5.44 -0.96
CA ARG A 97 3.23 -4.71 0.07
C ARG A 97 3.06 -3.20 -0.09
N GLU A 98 3.34 -2.50 0.98
CA GLU A 98 3.39 -1.04 0.99
C GLU A 98 4.78 -0.56 1.42
N GLU A 99 5.10 0.66 0.97
CA GLU A 99 6.20 1.45 1.48
C GLU A 99 5.70 2.87 1.71
N TRP A 100 5.90 3.37 2.92
CA TRP A 100 5.55 4.71 3.32
C TRP A 100 6.81 5.55 3.45
N SER A 101 6.89 6.66 2.71
CA SER A 101 8.05 7.56 2.70
C SER A 101 7.60 8.99 2.95
N PHE A 102 8.25 9.65 3.92
CA PHE A 102 7.99 11.05 4.24
C PHE A 102 8.68 11.98 3.25
N GLU A 103 7.96 13.02 2.76
CA GLU A 103 8.47 14.02 1.81
C GLU A 103 9.20 13.42 0.59
N ASN A 104 8.65 12.35 0.05
CA ASN A 104 9.24 11.65 -1.09
C ASN A 104 9.16 12.48 -2.38
N SER A 105 10.29 12.62 -3.06
CA SER A 105 10.42 13.51 -4.22
C SER A 105 10.05 12.89 -5.57
N THR A 106 9.75 11.60 -5.62
CA THR A 106 9.49 10.89 -6.89
C THR A 106 8.45 9.79 -6.70
N ILE A 107 7.48 9.73 -7.60
CA ILE A 107 6.46 8.66 -7.63
C ILE A 107 6.43 7.98 -9.00
N TYR A 108 5.89 6.76 -9.04
CA TYR A 108 5.54 6.07 -10.28
C TYR A 108 4.07 6.28 -10.60
N THR A 109 3.77 7.07 -11.63
CA THR A 109 2.42 7.28 -12.13
C THR A 109 2.08 6.23 -13.19
N TYR A 110 0.99 5.51 -12.97
CA TYR A 110 0.50 4.52 -13.93
C TYR A 110 -0.14 5.21 -15.14
N ASN A 111 0.21 4.74 -16.33
CA ASN A 111 -0.44 5.20 -17.57
C ASN A 111 -1.53 4.21 -17.99
N LYS A 112 -1.16 3.11 -18.59
CA LYS A 112 -2.01 1.98 -19.01
C LYS A 112 -1.14 0.79 -19.40
N ASP A 113 -1.73 -0.38 -19.61
CA ASP A 113 -1.08 -1.56 -20.22
C ASP A 113 0.27 -1.91 -19.55
N TYR A 114 0.31 -1.87 -18.21
CA TYR A 114 1.50 -2.14 -17.39
C TYR A 114 2.68 -1.20 -17.68
N HIS A 115 2.36 0.05 -17.93
CA HIS A 115 3.33 1.11 -18.16
C HIS A 115 3.21 2.19 -17.07
N TRP A 116 4.32 2.47 -16.40
CA TRP A 116 4.48 3.53 -15.39
C TRP A 116 5.53 4.53 -15.85
N LYS A 117 5.39 5.76 -15.36
CA LYS A 117 6.36 6.84 -15.57
C LYS A 117 6.88 7.32 -14.23
N SER A 118 8.19 7.44 -14.10
CA SER A 118 8.81 8.14 -12.97
C SER A 118 8.49 9.62 -13.05
N THR A 119 7.83 10.15 -12.03
CA THR A 119 7.33 11.53 -12.00
C THR A 119 7.94 12.25 -10.80
N PRO A 120 8.82 13.24 -11.04
CA PRO A 120 9.34 14.07 -9.96
C PRO A 120 8.24 14.96 -9.39
N LEU A 121 8.24 15.11 -8.08
CA LEU A 121 7.34 16.00 -7.35
C LEU A 121 8.08 17.28 -6.96
N LYS A 122 7.39 18.40 -7.00
CA LYS A 122 7.94 19.68 -6.56
C LYS A 122 8.04 19.73 -5.05
N SER A 123 9.10 20.36 -4.51
CA SER A 123 9.35 20.45 -3.07
C SER A 123 8.20 21.09 -2.28
N GLU A 124 7.51 22.09 -2.87
CA GLU A 124 6.35 22.70 -2.25
C GLU A 124 5.14 21.76 -2.11
N ASN A 125 5.04 20.73 -2.95
CA ASN A 125 3.92 19.77 -2.96
C ASN A 125 4.15 18.54 -2.08
N ILE A 126 5.37 18.35 -1.56
CA ILE A 126 5.71 17.19 -0.75
C ILE A 126 5.87 17.51 0.73
N LYS A 127 5.92 18.79 1.08
CA LYS A 127 6.12 19.23 2.47
C LYS A 127 5.03 18.68 3.39
N ASN A 128 5.46 17.99 4.45
CA ASN A 128 4.60 17.31 5.42
C ASN A 128 3.67 16.24 4.81
N THR A 129 4.02 15.68 3.65
CA THR A 129 3.25 14.60 3.04
C THR A 129 3.92 13.24 3.26
N TRP A 130 3.08 12.20 3.25
CA TRP A 130 3.51 10.83 3.15
C TRP A 130 3.15 10.27 1.77
N THR A 131 4.08 9.57 1.17
CA THR A 131 3.85 8.79 -0.05
C THR A 131 3.61 7.34 0.34
N GLN A 132 2.43 6.80 0.01
CA GLN A 132 2.16 5.37 0.01
C GLN A 132 2.54 4.82 -1.35
N LYS A 133 3.54 3.97 -1.41
CA LYS A 133 3.86 3.17 -2.60
C LYS A 133 3.31 1.78 -2.42
N VAL A 134 2.48 1.35 -3.34
CA VAL A 134 1.87 0.02 -3.34
C VAL A 134 2.49 -0.83 -4.43
N PHE A 135 2.82 -2.06 -4.07
CA PHE A 135 3.49 -3.02 -4.96
C PHE A 135 2.69 -4.31 -5.06
N GLU A 136 2.73 -4.91 -6.22
CA GLU A 136 2.11 -6.20 -6.50
C GLU A 136 2.79 -7.36 -5.73
N VAL A 137 2.24 -8.54 -5.84
CA VAL A 137 2.76 -9.76 -5.20
C VAL A 137 4.18 -10.14 -5.64
N ASP A 138 4.63 -9.67 -6.79
CA ASP A 138 5.98 -9.83 -7.33
C ASP A 138 6.88 -8.60 -7.10
N ASP A 139 6.44 -7.70 -6.22
CA ASP A 139 7.09 -6.45 -5.80
C ASP A 139 7.31 -5.42 -6.93
N ARG A 140 6.70 -5.59 -8.13
CA ARG A 140 6.64 -4.50 -9.12
C ARG A 140 5.71 -3.38 -8.64
N PRO A 141 5.92 -2.12 -9.06
CA PRO A 141 5.01 -1.03 -8.75
C PRO A 141 3.56 -1.33 -9.15
N GLN A 142 2.62 -0.92 -8.35
CA GLN A 142 1.19 -0.92 -8.67
C GLN A 142 0.68 0.51 -8.81
N TYR A 143 0.71 1.29 -7.75
CA TYR A 143 0.40 2.72 -7.74
C TYR A 143 1.04 3.41 -6.54
N ASP A 144 1.23 4.72 -6.65
CA ASP A 144 1.70 5.58 -5.58
C ASP A 144 0.65 6.64 -5.27
N GLY A 145 0.45 6.94 -3.98
CA GLY A 145 -0.42 8.01 -3.51
C GLY A 145 0.36 8.97 -2.60
N VAL A 146 0.08 10.26 -2.70
CA VAL A 146 0.72 11.30 -1.88
C VAL A 146 -0.34 12.11 -1.17
N ALA A 147 -0.25 12.23 0.15
CA ALA A 147 -1.16 13.03 0.97
C ALA A 147 -0.58 13.31 2.36
N THR A 148 -1.21 14.22 3.08
CA THR A 148 -1.02 14.44 4.52
C THR A 148 -2.01 13.60 5.31
N PHE A 149 -1.64 13.20 6.52
CA PHE A 149 -2.61 12.69 7.50
C PHE A 149 -3.46 13.84 8.05
N THR A 150 -4.73 13.55 8.30
CA THR A 150 -5.68 14.48 8.92
C THR A 150 -6.25 13.85 10.18
N TYR A 151 -6.26 14.63 11.26
CA TYR A 151 -6.72 14.19 12.58
C TYR A 151 -7.96 14.99 12.96
N PHE A 152 -9.08 14.31 13.19
CA PHE A 152 -10.33 14.95 13.59
C PHE A 152 -11.20 13.97 14.38
N ASP A 153 -11.84 14.47 15.41
CA ASP A 153 -12.80 13.71 16.22
C ASP A 153 -12.29 12.31 16.64
N GLY A 154 -11.04 12.23 17.10
CA GLY A 154 -10.40 10.97 17.52
C GLY A 154 -10.12 9.98 16.38
N LYS A 155 -10.28 10.38 15.12
CA LYS A 155 -10.01 9.56 13.94
C LYS A 155 -8.81 10.10 13.17
N THR A 156 -8.13 9.18 12.50
CA THR A 156 -7.05 9.51 11.57
C THR A 156 -7.48 9.14 10.16
N LEU A 157 -7.36 10.10 9.24
CA LEU A 157 -7.66 9.92 7.82
C LEU A 157 -6.40 10.18 6.99
N TRP A 158 -6.12 9.28 6.05
CA TRP A 158 -5.23 9.52 4.92
C TRP A 158 -5.98 9.25 3.62
N GLN A 159 -5.85 10.14 2.63
CA GLN A 159 -6.60 10.02 1.38
C GLN A 159 -5.75 10.43 0.19
N SER A 160 -5.73 9.59 -0.85
CA SER A 160 -5.06 9.90 -2.12
C SER A 160 -5.86 9.42 -3.32
N ASN A 161 -5.58 10.01 -4.49
CA ASN A 161 -6.11 9.57 -5.77
C ASN A 161 -4.95 9.12 -6.67
N SER A 162 -5.08 7.94 -7.29
CA SER A 162 -4.04 7.37 -8.14
C SER A 162 -4.64 6.51 -9.25
N ASP A 163 -4.00 6.52 -10.41
CA ASP A 163 -4.27 5.53 -11.44
C ASP A 163 -3.48 4.24 -11.15
N ALA A 164 -4.11 3.11 -11.41
CA ALA A 164 -3.56 1.78 -11.15
C ALA A 164 -3.92 0.80 -12.28
N PRO A 165 -3.18 -0.31 -12.45
CA PRO A 165 -3.62 -1.43 -13.27
C PRO A 165 -4.88 -2.09 -12.69
N LEU A 166 -5.48 -3.01 -13.47
CA LEU A 166 -6.60 -3.81 -13.00
C LEU A 166 -6.23 -4.60 -11.74
N PRO A 167 -7.13 -4.67 -10.74
CA PRO A 167 -6.89 -5.44 -9.54
C PRO A 167 -6.86 -6.95 -9.85
N ARG A 168 -6.18 -7.74 -9.02
CA ARG A 168 -6.03 -9.19 -9.23
C ARG A 168 -7.35 -9.93 -9.43
N ARG A 169 -8.42 -9.51 -8.75
CA ARG A 169 -9.76 -10.10 -8.91
C ARG A 169 -10.35 -9.92 -10.32
N GLU A 170 -9.80 -9.01 -11.14
CA GLU A 170 -10.35 -8.65 -12.45
C GLU A 170 -9.36 -8.79 -13.62
N TYR A 171 -8.06 -8.76 -13.39
CA TYR A 171 -7.07 -8.72 -14.49
C TYR A 171 -7.12 -9.92 -15.46
N SER A 172 -7.64 -11.07 -15.03
CA SER A 172 -7.79 -12.28 -15.86
C SER A 172 -9.18 -12.44 -16.43
N THR A 173 -10.17 -11.69 -15.94
CA THR A 173 -11.60 -11.86 -16.28
C THR A 173 -12.19 -10.66 -17.01
N ARG A 174 -11.48 -9.55 -17.07
CA ARG A 174 -11.93 -8.29 -17.69
C ARG A 174 -10.89 -7.75 -18.67
N SER A 175 -11.41 -7.21 -19.79
CA SER A 175 -10.62 -6.52 -20.82
C SER A 175 -11.32 -5.27 -21.35
N ASP A 176 -12.43 -4.87 -20.71
CA ASP A 176 -13.24 -3.73 -21.11
C ASP A 176 -12.75 -2.40 -20.52
N TYR A 177 -11.73 -2.42 -19.65
CA TYR A 177 -11.03 -1.25 -19.16
C TYR A 177 -9.55 -1.55 -18.92
N ASN A 178 -8.69 -0.53 -18.84
CA ASN A 178 -7.24 -0.69 -18.66
C ASN A 178 -6.64 0.22 -17.59
N VAL A 179 -7.43 1.11 -16.98
CA VAL A 179 -7.02 1.96 -15.87
C VAL A 179 -8.08 1.91 -14.79
N LEU A 180 -7.66 1.65 -13.56
CA LEU A 180 -8.47 1.85 -12.36
C LEU A 180 -8.02 3.15 -11.67
N ASN A 181 -8.77 4.24 -11.87
CA ASN A 181 -8.55 5.44 -11.06
C ASN A 181 -9.14 5.22 -9.68
N ARG A 182 -8.30 5.30 -8.65
CA ARG A 182 -8.62 4.92 -7.26
C ARG A 182 -8.55 6.14 -6.37
N LEU A 183 -9.65 6.51 -5.76
CA LEU A 183 -9.65 7.39 -4.60
C LEU A 183 -9.65 6.50 -3.35
N ASN A 184 -8.48 6.37 -2.74
CA ASN A 184 -8.28 5.57 -1.53
C ASN A 184 -8.45 6.45 -0.29
N ARG A 185 -9.19 5.96 0.71
CA ARG A 185 -9.31 6.56 2.06
C ARG A 185 -8.99 5.51 3.11
N LEU A 186 -8.09 5.84 4.00
CA LEU A 186 -7.76 5.02 5.16
C LEU A 186 -8.28 5.73 6.41
N TYR A 187 -9.34 5.18 7.01
CA TYR A 187 -9.84 5.62 8.31
C TYR A 187 -9.25 4.71 9.38
N ILE A 188 -8.29 5.25 10.14
CA ILE A 188 -7.43 4.48 11.04
C ILE A 188 -7.83 4.71 12.49
N SER A 189 -7.86 3.63 13.27
CA SER A 189 -8.10 3.61 14.71
C SER A 189 -7.23 2.55 15.39
N ASP A 190 -7.25 2.51 16.71
CA ASP A 190 -6.49 1.51 17.49
C ASP A 190 -7.04 0.09 17.35
N THR A 191 -8.31 -0.05 16.94
CA THR A 191 -8.99 -1.36 16.77
C THR A 191 -8.97 -1.89 15.34
N GLY A 192 -8.35 -1.16 14.42
CA GLY A 192 -8.25 -1.51 13.01
C GLY A 192 -8.50 -0.32 12.09
N TYR A 193 -8.77 -0.59 10.84
CA TYR A 193 -8.99 0.48 9.86
C TYR A 193 -10.00 0.08 8.77
N LEU A 194 -10.60 1.11 8.18
CA LEU A 194 -11.38 0.99 6.96
C LEU A 194 -10.56 1.51 5.79
N HIS A 195 -10.33 0.67 4.79
CA HIS A 195 -9.85 1.08 3.48
C HIS A 195 -11.04 1.22 2.53
N GLU A 196 -11.57 2.43 2.44
CA GLU A 196 -12.64 2.79 1.53
C GLU A 196 -12.06 3.21 0.17
N GLN A 197 -12.74 2.84 -0.91
CA GLN A 197 -12.32 3.16 -2.27
C GLN A 197 -13.50 3.67 -3.09
N ASP A 198 -13.28 4.80 -3.79
CA ASP A 198 -14.12 5.27 -4.88
C ASP A 198 -13.35 5.06 -6.19
N ASN A 199 -13.69 4.01 -6.90
CA ASN A 199 -12.98 3.59 -8.09
C ASN A 199 -13.72 4.01 -9.36
N LYS A 200 -12.98 4.45 -10.38
CA LYS A 200 -13.46 4.61 -11.74
C LYS A 200 -12.74 3.64 -12.65
N LYS A 201 -13.47 2.75 -13.29
CA LYS A 201 -12.93 1.83 -14.31
C LYS A 201 -12.95 2.55 -15.64
N ILE A 202 -11.79 2.79 -16.21
CA ILE A 202 -11.56 3.69 -17.34
C ILE A 202 -10.88 2.94 -18.47
N THR A 203 -11.35 3.14 -19.70
CA THR A 203 -10.59 2.81 -20.90
C THR A 203 -9.81 4.04 -21.34
N ARG A 204 -8.48 4.00 -21.21
CA ARG A 204 -7.56 5.03 -21.67
C ARG A 204 -7.02 4.66 -23.03
N GLN A 205 -7.30 5.50 -24.03
CA GLN A 205 -6.77 5.37 -25.39
C GLN A 205 -5.41 6.07 -25.55
N ALA A 206 -4.84 6.03 -26.76
CA ALA A 206 -3.73 6.89 -27.11
C ALA A 206 -4.12 8.37 -26.92
N ALA A 207 -3.15 9.23 -26.59
CA ALA A 207 -3.36 10.65 -26.28
C ALA A 207 -4.18 10.94 -24.99
N ALA A 208 -4.22 10.00 -24.06
CA ALA A 208 -4.83 10.14 -22.73
C ALA A 208 -6.30 10.54 -22.73
N ILE A 209 -7.06 10.11 -23.74
CA ILE A 209 -8.53 10.27 -23.77
C ILE A 209 -9.13 9.14 -22.91
N ASP A 210 -9.72 9.53 -21.79
CA ASP A 210 -10.32 8.61 -20.83
C ASP A 210 -11.82 8.48 -21.07
N THR A 211 -12.30 7.22 -21.13
CA THR A 211 -13.72 6.90 -21.19
C THR A 211 -14.12 6.13 -19.95
N LEU A 212 -15.03 6.67 -19.14
CA LEU A 212 -15.58 6.00 -17.96
C LEU A 212 -16.47 4.84 -18.40
N ILE A 213 -16.15 3.64 -17.93
CA ILE A 213 -16.97 2.44 -18.12
C ILE A 213 -17.97 2.30 -16.98
N THR A 214 -17.47 2.32 -15.72
CA THR A 214 -18.30 2.20 -14.53
C THR A 214 -17.59 2.76 -13.30
N GLU A 215 -18.38 3.16 -12.30
CA GLU A 215 -17.88 3.49 -10.95
C GLU A 215 -18.08 2.30 -10.01
N GLU A 216 -17.16 2.13 -9.07
CA GLU A 216 -17.19 1.06 -8.09
C GLU A 216 -16.89 1.61 -6.71
N LYS A 217 -17.65 1.17 -5.71
CA LYS A 217 -17.32 1.36 -4.29
C LYS A 217 -16.61 0.13 -3.75
N GLY A 218 -15.46 0.36 -3.12
CA GLY A 218 -14.73 -0.64 -2.36
C GLY A 218 -14.81 -0.34 -0.86
N TYR A 219 -14.98 -1.39 -0.07
CA TYR A 219 -15.07 -1.29 1.38
C TYR A 219 -14.34 -2.48 2.00
N ASN A 220 -13.10 -2.26 2.42
CA ASN A 220 -12.30 -3.28 3.07
C ASN A 220 -12.16 -2.93 4.55
N MET A 221 -12.84 -3.69 5.43
CA MET A 221 -12.81 -3.49 6.86
C MET A 221 -11.78 -4.41 7.50
N TYR A 222 -10.75 -3.84 8.07
CA TYR A 222 -9.71 -4.53 8.82
C TYR A 222 -9.99 -4.42 10.31
N ARG A 223 -10.39 -5.52 10.96
CA ARG A 223 -10.62 -5.60 12.40
C ARG A 223 -9.42 -6.27 13.06
N LYS A 224 -8.75 -5.54 13.94
CA LYS A 224 -7.59 -6.04 14.67
C LYS A 224 -7.99 -7.20 15.58
N VAL A 225 -7.23 -8.28 15.53
CA VAL A 225 -7.44 -9.48 16.33
C VAL A 225 -6.14 -9.88 17.02
N ASP A 226 -6.21 -10.90 17.90
CA ASP A 226 -5.03 -11.43 18.58
C ASP A 226 -4.00 -11.94 17.56
N GLU A 227 -2.73 -11.58 17.74
CA GLU A 227 -1.63 -11.88 16.82
C GLU A 227 -1.40 -13.40 16.66
N ASN A 228 -1.75 -14.18 17.68
CA ASN A 228 -1.64 -15.65 17.62
C ASN A 228 -2.52 -16.26 16.51
N LYS A 229 -3.62 -15.61 16.13
CA LYS A 229 -4.41 -16.05 14.97
C LYS A 229 -3.61 -16.05 13.69
N CYS A 230 -2.66 -15.12 13.55
CA CYS A 230 -1.82 -14.97 12.37
C CYS A 230 -0.51 -15.77 12.41
N LYS A 231 -0.31 -16.62 13.42
CA LYS A 231 0.96 -17.34 13.64
C LYS A 231 1.45 -18.09 12.39
N ALA A 232 0.58 -18.76 11.67
CA ALA A 232 0.93 -19.49 10.45
C ALA A 232 1.52 -18.56 9.36
N GLY A 233 0.93 -17.38 9.18
CA GLY A 233 1.42 -16.36 8.25
C GLY A 233 2.76 -15.76 8.68
N ILE A 234 2.93 -15.48 9.98
CA ILE A 234 4.18 -14.98 10.57
C ILE A 234 5.31 -16.01 10.37
N ASP A 235 5.05 -17.26 10.69
CA ASP A 235 6.03 -18.34 10.53
C ASP A 235 6.41 -18.51 9.06
N TRP A 236 5.43 -18.49 8.15
CA TRP A 236 5.67 -18.54 6.71
C TRP A 236 6.54 -17.36 6.25
N TRP A 237 6.24 -16.15 6.70
CA TRP A 237 7.03 -14.96 6.34
C TRP A 237 8.47 -15.07 6.84
N ASN A 238 8.68 -15.50 8.06
CA ASN A 238 10.02 -15.67 8.64
C ASN A 238 10.88 -16.66 7.83
N ILE A 239 10.28 -17.69 7.26
CA ILE A 239 10.97 -18.67 6.40
C ILE A 239 11.29 -18.05 5.03
N ASN A 240 10.35 -17.31 4.44
CA ASN A 240 10.41 -16.85 3.03
C ASN A 240 11.03 -15.45 2.89
N LYS A 241 11.16 -14.71 3.98
CA LYS A 241 11.54 -13.29 4.01
C LYS A 241 12.82 -12.99 3.26
N LEU A 242 13.87 -13.79 3.41
CA LEU A 242 15.17 -13.53 2.78
C LEU A 242 15.06 -13.47 1.25
N PHE A 243 14.34 -14.40 0.64
CA PHE A 243 14.13 -14.38 -0.81
C PHE A 243 13.38 -13.13 -1.26
N TRP A 244 12.31 -12.74 -0.56
CA TRP A 244 11.54 -11.55 -0.94
C TRP A 244 12.28 -10.24 -0.68
N LEU A 245 13.18 -10.19 0.30
CA LEU A 245 14.09 -9.06 0.48
C LEU A 245 15.09 -8.95 -0.69
N ASP A 246 15.57 -10.08 -1.24
CA ASP A 246 16.42 -10.08 -2.43
C ASP A 246 15.63 -9.65 -3.69
N VAL A 247 14.35 -10.03 -3.82
CA VAL A 247 13.47 -9.52 -4.90
C VAL A 247 13.35 -7.99 -4.80
N ARG A 248 13.10 -7.45 -3.59
CA ARG A 248 13.02 -5.99 -3.35
C ARG A 248 14.34 -5.29 -3.67
N ALA A 249 15.47 -5.87 -3.23
CA ALA A 249 16.78 -5.31 -3.52
C ALA A 249 17.01 -5.19 -5.02
N VAL A 250 16.66 -6.20 -5.80
CA VAL A 250 16.77 -6.17 -7.26
C VAL A 250 15.86 -5.10 -7.87
N TRP A 251 14.60 -4.99 -7.42
CA TRP A 251 13.71 -3.92 -7.87
C TRP A 251 14.24 -2.53 -7.51
N ASN A 252 14.78 -2.34 -6.31
CA ASN A 252 15.37 -1.07 -5.86
C ASN A 252 16.60 -0.66 -6.67
N GLU A 253 17.31 -1.60 -7.29
CA GLU A 253 18.39 -1.29 -8.23
C GLU A 253 17.88 -0.98 -9.64
N ILE A 254 16.79 -1.61 -10.08
CA ILE A 254 16.22 -1.41 -11.43
C ILE A 254 15.44 -0.10 -11.51
N LEU A 255 14.54 0.14 -10.57
CA LEU A 255 13.56 1.23 -10.64
C LEU A 255 14.18 2.63 -10.75
N PRO A 256 15.20 3.03 -9.98
CA PRO A 256 15.77 4.38 -10.08
C PRO A 256 16.39 4.72 -11.45
N SER A 257 16.80 3.70 -12.18
CA SER A 257 17.38 3.87 -13.52
C SER A 257 16.33 4.03 -14.63
N GLN A 258 15.05 3.80 -14.32
CA GLN A 258 13.95 3.81 -15.29
C GLN A 258 13.15 5.11 -15.19
N THR A 259 13.18 5.94 -16.24
CA THR A 259 12.22 7.06 -16.39
C THR A 259 10.83 6.57 -16.78
N GLU A 260 10.76 5.46 -17.50
CA GLU A 260 9.55 4.74 -17.84
C GLU A 260 9.74 3.25 -17.58
N LEU A 261 8.81 2.64 -16.86
CA LEU A 261 8.78 1.21 -16.60
C LEU A 261 7.66 0.57 -17.42
N LYS A 262 8.01 -0.34 -18.31
CA LYS A 262 7.06 -1.16 -19.06
C LYS A 262 7.30 -2.63 -18.75
N VAL A 263 6.22 -3.34 -18.43
CA VAL A 263 6.29 -4.74 -18.03
C VAL A 263 5.39 -5.60 -18.90
N ASN A 264 5.96 -6.62 -19.54
CA ASN A 264 5.20 -7.70 -20.16
C ASN A 264 4.58 -8.58 -19.08
N ARG A 265 3.25 -8.62 -19.03
CA ARG A 265 2.54 -9.41 -18.03
C ARG A 265 2.85 -10.91 -18.12
N ILE A 266 2.98 -11.43 -19.33
CA ILE A 266 3.22 -12.84 -19.60
C ILE A 266 4.43 -12.97 -20.52
N VAL A 267 5.41 -13.76 -20.09
CA VAL A 267 6.60 -14.14 -20.86
C VAL A 267 6.71 -15.67 -20.82
N GLU A 268 6.77 -16.31 -22.00
CA GLU A 268 6.78 -17.79 -22.14
C GLU A 268 5.61 -18.48 -21.40
N GLY A 269 4.43 -17.87 -21.49
CA GLY A 269 3.21 -18.40 -20.89
C GLY A 269 3.09 -18.27 -19.37
N LYS A 270 4.04 -17.60 -18.71
CA LYS A 270 4.07 -17.39 -17.25
C LYS A 270 4.09 -15.91 -16.90
N THR A 271 3.48 -15.57 -15.78
CA THR A 271 3.60 -14.24 -15.19
C THR A 271 4.89 -14.13 -14.39
N LEU A 272 5.34 -12.90 -14.11
CA LEU A 272 6.50 -12.68 -13.27
C LEU A 272 6.32 -13.30 -11.88
N HIS A 273 5.12 -13.16 -11.28
CA HIS A 273 4.87 -13.75 -9.96
C HIS A 273 4.94 -15.29 -9.99
N ASP A 274 4.44 -15.97 -11.03
CA ASP A 274 4.55 -17.43 -11.15
C ASP A 274 6.02 -17.87 -11.15
N LYS A 275 6.87 -17.16 -11.92
CA LYS A 275 8.32 -17.46 -11.98
C LYS A 275 9.00 -17.22 -10.63
N LEU A 276 8.71 -16.09 -9.95
CA LEU A 276 9.32 -15.76 -8.65
C LEU A 276 8.84 -16.67 -7.52
N PHE A 277 7.56 -17.02 -7.47
CA PHE A 277 7.04 -17.95 -6.46
C PHE A 277 7.62 -19.36 -6.64
N ALA A 278 7.73 -19.83 -7.89
CA ALA A 278 8.40 -21.11 -8.17
C ALA A 278 9.88 -21.10 -7.73
N MET A 279 10.58 -19.99 -7.98
CA MET A 279 11.98 -19.81 -7.57
C MET A 279 12.10 -19.78 -6.04
N ASN A 280 11.19 -19.10 -5.33
CA ASN A 280 11.15 -19.08 -3.88
C ASN A 280 11.04 -20.50 -3.30
N LEU A 281 10.09 -21.29 -3.79
CA LEU A 281 9.89 -22.67 -3.34
C LEU A 281 11.12 -23.56 -3.55
N LEU A 282 11.85 -23.37 -4.63
CA LEU A 282 13.09 -24.13 -4.91
C LEU A 282 14.24 -23.72 -3.99
N LEU A 283 14.42 -22.42 -3.78
CA LEU A 283 15.59 -21.89 -3.07
C LEU A 283 15.43 -21.99 -1.54
N ILE A 284 14.22 -21.88 -0.99
CA ILE A 284 13.99 -21.98 0.46
C ILE A 284 14.21 -23.40 0.98
N ASN A 285 13.96 -24.42 0.16
CA ASN A 285 14.23 -25.79 0.52
C ASN A 285 15.74 -26.15 0.44
N ASP A 286 16.54 -25.26 -0.15
CA ASP A 286 18.01 -25.43 -0.16
C ASP A 286 18.60 -24.88 1.15
N LYS A 287 19.14 -25.77 2.00
CA LYS A 287 19.82 -25.41 3.27
C LYS A 287 20.99 -24.44 3.09
N LYS A 288 21.39 -24.13 1.87
CA LYS A 288 22.50 -23.24 1.50
C LYS A 288 22.00 -22.04 0.68
N TYR A 289 20.88 -21.41 1.12
CA TYR A 289 20.41 -20.19 0.46
C TYR A 289 21.57 -19.19 0.27
N ASN A 290 21.80 -18.76 -0.95
CA ASN A 290 22.82 -17.79 -1.30
C ASN A 290 22.18 -16.57 -1.97
N SER A 291 22.15 -15.46 -1.26
CA SER A 291 21.51 -14.21 -1.68
C SER A 291 22.10 -13.67 -3.00
N GLU A 292 23.42 -13.70 -3.19
CA GLU A 292 24.04 -13.18 -4.41
C GLU A 292 23.65 -14.01 -5.64
N LYS A 293 23.62 -15.33 -5.50
CA LYS A 293 23.14 -16.21 -6.57
C LYS A 293 21.66 -16.00 -6.85
N ALA A 294 20.86 -15.89 -5.78
CA ALA A 294 19.42 -15.65 -5.89
C ALA A 294 19.13 -14.31 -6.59
N LYS A 295 19.77 -13.21 -6.19
CA LYS A 295 19.63 -11.90 -6.83
C LYS A 295 19.98 -11.90 -8.32
N LYS A 296 20.99 -12.68 -8.70
CA LYS A 296 21.35 -12.82 -10.14
C LYS A 296 20.23 -13.47 -10.94
N GLU A 297 19.63 -14.55 -10.46
CA GLU A 297 18.53 -15.24 -11.14
C GLU A 297 17.24 -14.40 -11.09
N ILE A 298 16.95 -13.75 -9.97
CA ILE A 298 15.83 -12.82 -9.82
C ILE A 298 15.96 -11.67 -10.83
N ARG A 299 17.14 -11.05 -10.94
CA ARG A 299 17.41 -9.97 -11.90
C ARG A 299 17.16 -10.42 -13.32
N LYS A 300 17.69 -11.59 -13.72
CA LYS A 300 17.45 -12.16 -15.03
C LYS A 300 15.95 -12.31 -15.29
N THR A 301 15.22 -12.93 -14.35
CA THR A 301 13.79 -13.16 -14.48
C THR A 301 12.99 -11.86 -14.59
N ILE A 302 13.31 -10.85 -13.77
CA ILE A 302 12.65 -9.53 -13.85
C ILE A 302 12.96 -8.87 -15.20
N THR A 303 14.23 -8.87 -15.63
CA THR A 303 14.66 -8.22 -16.89
C THR A 303 13.99 -8.85 -18.11
N GLU A 304 13.74 -10.17 -18.12
CA GLU A 304 12.98 -10.84 -19.19
C GLU A 304 11.55 -10.28 -19.36
N HIS A 305 10.96 -9.75 -18.30
CA HIS A 305 9.64 -9.12 -18.31
C HIS A 305 9.67 -7.61 -18.62
N LEU A 306 10.83 -6.96 -18.62
CA LEU A 306 10.94 -5.53 -18.96
C LEU A 306 10.97 -5.33 -20.49
N VAL A 307 10.42 -4.15 -20.93
CA VAL A 307 10.36 -3.76 -22.35
C VAL A 307 11.29 -2.59 -22.62
#